data_8d0fc616953cb909ee018da4882c1602
#
_entry.id   8d0fc616953cb909ee018da4882c1602
#
_cell.length_a   1.000
_cell.length_b   1.000
_cell.length_c   1.000
_cell.angle_alpha   90.00
_cell.angle_beta   90.00
_cell.angle_gamma   90.00
#
_symmetry.space_group_name_H-M   'P 1'
#
loop_
_entity.id
_entity.type
_entity.pdbx_description
1 polymer ?
#
loop_
_entity_poly.entity_id
_entity_poly.type
_entity_poly.pdbx_seq_one_letter_code
_entity_poly.pdbx_strand_id
1 'polypeptide(L)'
;MSSEKQFEFTKENIDLYLKEVAKEYRKQAGKKMPAELVLIGGASVLINYGFRNMTTDIDALIQAASAMKEAINHVGDRYGLPNGWLNADFTNTDSYSVKLSQFSVYYKTYANIVTIRTVAAEYLIAMKLRSGRQYKSDLSDVLGILAEHEKRGTPIAMEQIRKAVIDLYGGWESLPETSQAFIENVMEDGRFEELYEQTASGEKEVGALLVQFEEKYPNVVTGKNVNEIAGNLQKKTDRASILAKLRERKTEVEQKAPKQERDAPER
;
A
#
# COMPACT_ATOMS: atom_id res chain seq x y z
N MET A 1 23.28 -16.63 -1.53
CA MET A 1 22.53 -15.96 -2.62
C MET A 1 22.37 -14.51 -2.16
N SER A 2 22.93 -13.54 -2.90
CA SER A 2 22.78 -12.12 -2.57
C SER A 2 21.30 -11.75 -2.66
N SER A 3 20.72 -11.23 -1.59
CA SER A 3 19.42 -10.59 -1.66
C SER A 3 19.50 -9.49 -2.72
N GLU A 4 18.84 -9.68 -3.85
CA GLU A 4 18.70 -8.60 -4.82
C GLU A 4 18.06 -7.43 -4.07
N LYS A 5 18.81 -6.34 -3.98
CA LYS A 5 18.35 -5.13 -3.32
C LYS A 5 17.14 -4.62 -4.12
N GLN A 6 15.96 -4.74 -3.56
CA GLN A 6 14.73 -4.29 -4.21
C GLN A 6 14.87 -2.81 -4.53
N PHE A 7 14.58 -2.41 -5.78
CA PHE A 7 14.70 -1.03 -6.20
C PHE A 7 13.62 -0.17 -5.52
N GLU A 8 13.98 1.02 -5.07
CA GLU A 8 13.08 1.91 -4.34
C GLU A 8 12.81 3.17 -5.17
N PHE A 9 11.54 3.41 -5.46
CA PHE A 9 11.07 4.65 -6.07
C PHE A 9 10.66 5.63 -4.99
N THR A 10 11.31 6.79 -4.97
CA THR A 10 10.98 7.94 -4.10
C THR A 10 10.29 9.02 -4.92
N LYS A 11 9.69 10.01 -4.26
CA LYS A 11 9.03 11.13 -4.96
C LYS A 11 9.97 11.85 -5.93
N GLU A 12 11.23 12.02 -5.55
CA GLU A 12 12.24 12.74 -6.33
C GLU A 12 12.64 11.95 -7.59
N ASN A 13 12.88 10.65 -7.45
CA ASN A 13 13.32 9.83 -8.59
C ASN A 13 12.17 9.44 -9.53
N ILE A 14 10.93 9.28 -9.04
CA ILE A 14 9.76 9.10 -9.91
C ILE A 14 9.60 10.27 -10.86
N ASP A 15 9.66 11.50 -10.36
CA ASP A 15 9.57 12.72 -11.20
C ASP A 15 10.64 12.75 -12.27
N LEU A 16 11.88 12.35 -11.93
CA LEU A 16 12.99 12.26 -12.87
C LEU A 16 12.68 11.24 -13.97
N TYR A 17 12.29 10.02 -13.62
CA TYR A 17 12.07 8.94 -14.59
C TYR A 17 10.86 9.22 -15.49
N LEU A 18 9.76 9.74 -14.95
CA LEU A 18 8.59 10.14 -15.75
C LEU A 18 8.94 11.26 -16.75
N LYS A 19 9.77 12.21 -16.34
CA LYS A 19 10.27 13.27 -17.24
C LYS A 19 11.15 12.70 -18.35
N GLU A 20 12.02 11.73 -18.05
CA GLU A 20 12.88 11.10 -19.06
C GLU A 20 12.06 10.21 -20.01
N VAL A 21 11.07 9.45 -19.51
CA VAL A 21 10.12 8.73 -20.36
C VAL A 21 9.40 9.67 -21.33
N ALA A 22 8.92 10.81 -20.83
CA ALA A 22 8.22 11.77 -21.68
C ALA A 22 9.12 12.38 -22.76
N LYS A 23 10.40 12.62 -22.46
CA LYS A 23 11.38 13.09 -23.44
C LYS A 23 11.66 12.04 -24.50
N GLU A 24 11.84 10.78 -24.08
CA GLU A 24 12.10 9.67 -24.98
C GLU A 24 10.90 9.38 -25.88
N TYR A 25 9.69 9.32 -25.28
CA TYR A 25 8.46 9.18 -26.03
C TYR A 25 8.27 10.28 -27.09
N ARG A 26 8.54 11.55 -26.72
CA ARG A 26 8.46 12.68 -27.69
C ARG A 26 9.43 12.56 -28.86
N LYS A 27 10.62 11.99 -28.65
CA LYS A 27 11.57 11.74 -29.75
C LYS A 27 11.03 10.71 -30.74
N GLN A 28 10.41 9.65 -30.23
CA GLN A 28 9.93 8.53 -31.03
C GLN A 28 8.57 8.80 -31.68
N ALA A 29 7.59 9.30 -30.90
CA ALA A 29 6.23 9.55 -31.37
C ALA A 29 6.03 10.90 -32.04
N GLY A 30 6.97 11.84 -31.84
CA GLY A 30 6.85 13.22 -32.30
C GLY A 30 5.96 14.10 -31.42
N LYS A 31 5.78 15.36 -31.80
CA LYS A 31 5.07 16.36 -30.98
C LYS A 31 3.54 16.30 -31.08
N LYS A 32 3.00 15.52 -32.00
CA LYS A 32 1.56 15.50 -32.32
C LYS A 32 0.82 14.28 -31.72
N MET A 33 1.50 13.44 -30.97
CA MET A 33 0.95 12.22 -30.36
C MET A 33 0.93 12.39 -28.84
N PRO A 34 -0.05 13.10 -28.24
CA PRO A 34 -0.14 13.24 -26.80
C PRO A 34 -0.34 11.87 -26.13
N ALA A 35 0.14 11.76 -24.89
CA ALA A 35 -0.06 10.59 -24.06
C ALA A 35 -0.52 10.98 -22.66
N GLU A 36 -1.23 10.08 -22.01
CA GLU A 36 -1.66 10.23 -20.63
C GLU A 36 -1.26 8.98 -19.83
N LEU A 37 -0.69 9.19 -18.64
CA LEU A 37 -0.42 8.16 -17.65
C LEU A 37 -1.18 8.51 -16.38
N VAL A 38 -2.06 7.62 -15.94
CA VAL A 38 -2.73 7.75 -14.64
C VAL A 38 -2.03 6.84 -13.65
N LEU A 39 -1.26 7.42 -12.75
CA LEU A 39 -0.55 6.68 -11.71
C LEU A 39 -1.53 6.14 -10.68
N ILE A 40 -1.27 4.94 -10.20
CA ILE A 40 -2.16 4.19 -9.34
C ILE A 40 -1.38 3.66 -8.12
N GLY A 41 -2.10 3.10 -7.16
CA GLY A 41 -1.52 2.37 -6.04
C GLY A 41 -0.48 3.16 -5.26
N GLY A 42 0.66 2.53 -4.98
CA GLY A 42 1.75 3.11 -4.21
C GLY A 42 2.34 4.37 -4.81
N ALA A 43 2.48 4.44 -6.13
CA ALA A 43 3.03 5.60 -6.83
C ALA A 43 2.10 6.83 -6.73
N SER A 44 0.77 6.62 -6.80
CA SER A 44 -0.20 7.69 -6.61
C SER A 44 -0.16 8.24 -5.17
N VAL A 45 -0.08 7.35 -4.17
CA VAL A 45 0.07 7.75 -2.76
C VAL A 45 1.36 8.53 -2.56
N LEU A 46 2.49 8.01 -3.02
CA LEU A 46 3.82 8.60 -2.86
C LEU A 46 3.93 10.03 -3.43
N ILE A 47 3.31 10.27 -4.59
CA ILE A 47 3.35 11.58 -5.24
C ILE A 47 2.47 12.61 -4.51
N ASN A 48 1.28 12.20 -4.05
CA ASN A 48 0.28 13.11 -3.50
C ASN A 48 0.45 13.38 -2.00
N TYR A 49 1.09 12.46 -1.26
CA TYR A 49 1.11 12.48 0.20
C TYR A 49 2.52 12.32 0.76
N GLY A 50 2.76 12.98 1.90
CA GLY A 50 4.07 13.00 2.56
C GLY A 50 4.36 11.84 3.52
N PHE A 51 3.35 11.03 3.85
CA PHE A 51 3.50 9.95 4.82
C PHE A 51 4.17 8.69 4.26
N ARG A 52 4.19 8.54 2.93
CA ARG A 52 4.84 7.41 2.25
C ARG A 52 6.17 7.86 1.63
N ASN A 53 7.25 7.13 1.91
CA ASN A 53 8.60 7.48 1.48
C ASN A 53 9.02 6.79 0.19
N MET A 54 8.45 5.62 -0.14
CA MET A 54 8.87 4.81 -1.29
C MET A 54 7.79 3.84 -1.78
N THR A 55 7.96 3.41 -3.02
CA THR A 55 7.28 2.25 -3.60
C THR A 55 8.28 1.41 -4.39
N THR A 56 7.95 0.14 -4.68
CA THR A 56 8.83 -0.80 -5.40
C THR A 56 8.56 -0.87 -6.89
N ASP A 57 7.42 -0.34 -7.31
CA ASP A 57 6.93 -0.33 -8.68
C ASP A 57 6.08 0.93 -8.95
N ILE A 58 5.86 1.22 -10.21
CA ILE A 58 4.99 2.30 -10.66
C ILE A 58 3.90 1.71 -11.54
N ASP A 59 2.73 1.48 -10.92
CA ASP A 59 1.54 1.08 -11.64
C ASP A 59 0.87 2.27 -12.31
N ALA A 60 0.50 2.14 -13.60
CA ALA A 60 -0.19 3.21 -14.33
C ALA A 60 -1.17 2.66 -15.38
N LEU A 61 -2.28 3.38 -15.58
CA LEU A 61 -3.04 3.28 -16.82
C LEU A 61 -2.31 4.08 -17.90
N ILE A 62 -1.93 3.41 -18.98
CA ILE A 62 -1.12 3.99 -20.06
C ILE A 62 -2.01 4.20 -21.27
N GLN A 63 -2.35 5.45 -21.56
CA GLN A 63 -3.06 5.86 -22.76
C GLN A 63 -2.09 6.56 -23.70
N ALA A 64 -1.43 5.78 -24.57
CA ALA A 64 -0.36 6.28 -25.42
C ALA A 64 -0.20 5.42 -26.68
N ALA A 65 0.54 5.95 -27.69
CA ALA A 65 0.98 5.17 -28.83
C ALA A 65 2.01 4.09 -28.43
N SER A 66 2.22 3.10 -29.27
CA SER A 66 3.13 1.96 -29.04
C SER A 66 4.56 2.37 -28.67
N ALA A 67 5.03 3.53 -29.14
CA ALA A 67 6.32 4.12 -28.79
C ALA A 67 6.51 4.35 -27.27
N MET A 68 5.43 4.39 -26.49
CA MET A 68 5.54 4.54 -25.03
C MET A 68 6.25 3.34 -24.38
N LYS A 69 5.96 2.12 -24.85
CA LYS A 69 6.61 0.92 -24.33
C LYS A 69 8.13 0.94 -24.57
N GLU A 70 8.54 1.36 -25.75
CA GLU A 70 9.97 1.51 -26.08
C GLU A 70 10.62 2.62 -25.25
N ALA A 71 9.93 3.75 -25.05
CA ALA A 71 10.42 4.83 -24.22
C ALA A 71 10.63 4.39 -22.76
N ILE A 72 9.69 3.61 -22.20
CA ILE A 72 9.81 3.05 -20.84
C ILE A 72 11.03 2.11 -20.76
N ASN A 73 11.20 1.21 -21.73
CA ASN A 73 12.32 0.28 -21.76
C ASN A 73 13.67 1.01 -21.88
N HIS A 74 13.79 1.98 -22.79
CA HIS A 74 15.03 2.76 -22.97
C HIS A 74 15.41 3.53 -21.69
N VAL A 75 14.44 4.06 -20.97
CA VAL A 75 14.71 4.73 -19.68
C VAL A 75 15.10 3.69 -18.63
N GLY A 76 14.42 2.55 -18.58
CA GLY A 76 14.78 1.43 -17.70
C GLY A 76 16.23 1.00 -17.90
N ASP A 77 16.65 0.74 -19.14
CA ASP A 77 18.01 0.35 -19.48
C ASP A 77 19.03 1.44 -19.10
N ARG A 78 18.71 2.69 -19.40
CA ARG A 78 19.61 3.84 -19.13
C ARG A 78 19.90 4.05 -17.65
N TYR A 79 18.90 3.83 -16.81
CA TYR A 79 18.99 4.07 -15.36
C TYR A 79 19.13 2.79 -14.53
N GLY A 80 19.22 1.61 -15.17
CA GLY A 80 19.33 0.33 -14.51
C GLY A 80 18.10 0.00 -13.65
N LEU A 81 16.90 0.39 -14.11
CA LEU A 81 15.65 0.14 -13.41
C LEU A 81 15.20 -1.33 -13.62
N PRO A 82 14.45 -1.90 -12.67
CA PRO A 82 13.93 -3.26 -12.83
C PRO A 82 13.04 -3.40 -14.06
N ASN A 83 13.00 -4.59 -14.66
CA ASN A 83 12.03 -4.90 -15.70
C ASN A 83 10.61 -4.68 -15.19
N GLY A 84 9.77 -4.00 -16.00
CA GLY A 84 8.40 -3.68 -15.58
C GLY A 84 8.29 -2.60 -14.50
N TRP A 85 9.33 -1.80 -14.28
CA TRP A 85 9.36 -0.72 -13.30
C TRP A 85 8.19 0.28 -13.43
N LEU A 86 7.74 0.52 -14.66
CA LEU A 86 6.51 1.25 -14.99
C LEU A 86 5.65 0.32 -15.85
N ASN A 87 4.52 -0.10 -15.33
CA ASN A 87 3.71 -1.15 -15.92
C ASN A 87 2.21 -0.89 -15.74
N ALA A 88 1.38 -1.72 -16.37
CA ALA A 88 -0.08 -1.71 -16.25
C ALA A 88 -0.63 -3.03 -15.67
N ASP A 89 0.19 -3.81 -14.94
CA ASP A 89 -0.14 -5.15 -14.47
C ASP A 89 -1.31 -5.17 -13.48
N PHE A 90 -1.52 -4.05 -12.77
CA PHE A 90 -2.65 -3.90 -11.87
C PHE A 90 -4.01 -4.07 -12.60
N THR A 91 -4.07 -3.90 -13.93
CA THR A 91 -5.29 -4.14 -14.73
C THR A 91 -5.79 -5.59 -14.66
N ASN A 92 -4.93 -6.50 -14.19
CA ASN A 92 -5.25 -7.91 -13.96
C ASN A 92 -5.69 -8.21 -12.52
N THR A 93 -5.86 -7.19 -11.68
CA THR A 93 -6.25 -7.34 -10.27
C THR A 93 -7.74 -7.05 -10.05
N ASP A 94 -8.29 -7.58 -8.94
CA ASP A 94 -9.70 -7.35 -8.56
C ASP A 94 -10.00 -5.88 -8.20
N SER A 95 -8.97 -5.08 -7.91
CA SER A 95 -9.11 -3.65 -7.62
C SER A 95 -9.13 -2.77 -8.87
N TYR A 96 -8.94 -3.36 -10.06
CA TYR A 96 -9.07 -2.63 -11.32
C TYR A 96 -10.52 -2.31 -11.67
N SER A 97 -10.73 -1.11 -12.17
CA SER A 97 -12.00 -0.71 -12.82
C SER A 97 -11.67 0.12 -14.07
N VAL A 98 -12.35 -0.17 -15.17
CA VAL A 98 -12.22 0.60 -16.42
C VAL A 98 -12.60 2.08 -16.26
N LYS A 99 -13.32 2.42 -15.19
CA LYS A 99 -13.77 3.79 -14.88
C LYS A 99 -12.68 4.63 -14.17
N LEU A 100 -11.58 4.03 -13.72
CA LEU A 100 -10.56 4.71 -12.91
C LEU A 100 -9.98 5.97 -13.55
N SER A 101 -9.78 5.97 -14.86
CA SER A 101 -9.26 7.15 -15.57
C SER A 101 -10.18 8.36 -15.46
N GLN A 102 -11.50 8.15 -15.34
CA GLN A 102 -12.50 9.23 -15.20
C GLN A 102 -12.39 9.94 -13.84
N PHE A 103 -11.88 9.25 -12.83
CA PHE A 103 -11.74 9.74 -11.45
C PHE A 103 -10.28 10.05 -11.10
N SER A 104 -9.56 10.58 -12.09
CA SER A 104 -8.17 11.00 -11.93
C SER A 104 -8.05 12.51 -11.88
N VAL A 105 -7.04 13.00 -11.18
CA VAL A 105 -6.70 14.43 -11.05
C VAL A 105 -5.37 14.71 -11.74
N TYR A 106 -5.27 15.90 -12.31
CA TYR A 106 -4.03 16.34 -12.96
C TYR A 106 -2.89 16.47 -11.94
N TYR A 107 -1.74 15.92 -12.28
CA TYR A 107 -0.51 16.13 -11.53
C TYR A 107 0.45 17.05 -12.28
N LYS A 108 0.92 16.64 -13.47
CA LYS A 108 1.97 17.37 -14.20
C LYS A 108 2.01 16.97 -15.67
N THR A 109 2.50 17.87 -16.54
CA THR A 109 2.79 17.55 -17.94
C THR A 109 4.29 17.66 -18.22
N TYR A 110 4.88 16.60 -18.76
CA TYR A 110 6.29 16.55 -19.13
C TYR A 110 6.47 16.64 -20.65
N ALA A 111 7.57 17.28 -21.06
CA ALA A 111 7.95 17.47 -22.45
C ALA A 111 6.82 18.07 -23.33
N ASN A 112 5.82 18.72 -22.75
CA ASN A 112 4.62 19.27 -23.39
C ASN A 112 3.84 18.23 -24.23
N ILE A 113 3.86 16.96 -23.84
CA ILE A 113 3.23 15.88 -24.59
C ILE A 113 2.69 14.72 -23.70
N VAL A 114 3.32 14.45 -22.56
CA VAL A 114 2.87 13.38 -21.64
C VAL A 114 2.26 14.02 -20.42
N THR A 115 0.97 13.83 -20.24
CA THR A 115 0.23 14.26 -19.05
C THR A 115 0.23 13.13 -18.02
N ILE A 116 0.68 13.45 -16.81
CA ILE A 116 0.61 12.58 -15.67
C ILE A 116 -0.58 12.99 -14.81
N ARG A 117 -1.37 12.01 -14.42
CA ARG A 117 -2.50 12.15 -13.51
C ARG A 117 -2.35 11.15 -12.37
N THR A 118 -3.07 11.35 -11.30
CA THR A 118 -3.17 10.42 -10.16
C THR A 118 -4.63 10.14 -9.87
N VAL A 119 -4.94 9.03 -9.25
CA VAL A 119 -6.33 8.73 -8.84
C VAL A 119 -6.74 9.68 -7.72
N ALA A 120 -7.99 10.21 -7.76
CA ALA A 120 -8.53 11.05 -6.70
C ALA A 120 -8.62 10.27 -5.37
N ALA A 121 -8.51 10.98 -4.25
CA ALA A 121 -8.30 10.39 -2.92
C ALA A 121 -9.34 9.33 -2.54
N GLU A 122 -10.62 9.64 -2.66
CA GLU A 122 -11.73 8.75 -2.30
C GLU A 122 -11.76 7.49 -3.18
N TYR A 123 -11.37 7.60 -4.45
CA TYR A 123 -11.27 6.46 -5.37
C TYR A 123 -10.01 5.63 -5.11
N LEU A 124 -8.92 6.27 -4.69
CA LEU A 124 -7.71 5.56 -4.26
C LEU A 124 -7.98 4.75 -2.97
N ILE A 125 -8.73 5.33 -2.02
CA ILE A 125 -9.22 4.62 -0.84
C ILE A 125 -10.07 3.42 -1.26
N ALA A 126 -11.05 3.61 -2.15
CA ALA A 126 -11.91 2.52 -2.63
C ALA A 126 -11.12 1.37 -3.25
N MET A 127 -10.09 1.68 -4.06
CA MET A 127 -9.19 0.66 -4.63
C MET A 127 -8.41 -0.11 -3.55
N LYS A 128 -7.90 0.59 -2.55
CA LYS A 128 -7.15 0.00 -1.45
C LYS A 128 -8.03 -0.91 -0.60
N LEU A 129 -9.26 -0.48 -0.29
CA LEU A 129 -10.26 -1.29 0.40
C LEU A 129 -10.67 -2.52 -0.41
N ARG A 130 -10.83 -2.40 -1.74
CA ARG A 130 -11.13 -3.53 -2.62
C ARG A 130 -10.03 -4.58 -2.60
N SER A 131 -8.76 -4.15 -2.57
CA SER A 131 -7.60 -5.03 -2.45
C SER A 131 -7.48 -5.64 -1.06
N GLY A 132 -7.58 -4.83 0.00
CA GLY A 132 -7.64 -5.23 1.40
C GLY A 132 -6.47 -6.09 1.89
N ARG A 133 -5.27 -5.95 1.30
CA ARG A 133 -4.10 -6.78 1.62
C ARG A 133 -3.46 -6.36 2.93
N GLN A 134 -3.47 -7.24 3.90
CA GLN A 134 -2.91 -6.99 5.25
C GLN A 134 -1.37 -7.10 5.33
N TYR A 135 -0.72 -7.52 4.26
CA TYR A 135 0.74 -7.71 4.16
C TYR A 135 1.43 -6.67 3.25
N LYS A 136 0.65 -5.75 2.70
CA LYS A 136 1.11 -4.57 1.95
C LYS A 136 0.49 -3.33 2.61
N SER A 137 0.96 -2.16 2.24
CA SER A 137 0.49 -0.89 2.82
C SER A 137 -0.90 -0.46 2.35
N ASP A 138 -1.86 -1.38 2.16
CA ASP A 138 -3.18 -1.00 1.64
C ASP A 138 -4.03 -0.32 2.71
N LEU A 139 -4.06 -0.85 3.93
CA LEU A 139 -4.86 -0.29 5.02
C LEU A 139 -4.20 0.95 5.64
N SER A 140 -2.87 0.93 5.81
CA SER A 140 -2.14 2.10 6.27
C SER A 140 -2.18 3.24 5.25
N ASP A 141 -2.14 2.97 3.94
CA ASP A 141 -2.32 4.01 2.92
C ASP A 141 -3.71 4.68 3.04
N VAL A 142 -4.78 3.93 3.32
CA VAL A 142 -6.13 4.49 3.58
C VAL A 142 -6.08 5.44 4.76
N LEU A 143 -5.52 5.02 5.89
CA LEU A 143 -5.40 5.83 7.10
C LEU A 143 -4.55 7.08 6.88
N GLY A 144 -3.42 6.95 6.21
CA GLY A 144 -2.54 8.06 5.86
C GLY A 144 -3.22 9.10 4.96
N ILE A 145 -4.02 8.67 3.98
CA ILE A 145 -4.80 9.56 3.12
C ILE A 145 -5.84 10.32 3.96
N LEU A 146 -6.60 9.64 4.82
CA LEU A 146 -7.60 10.26 5.69
C LEU A 146 -6.97 11.29 6.64
N ALA A 147 -5.88 10.91 7.32
CA ALA A 147 -5.14 11.80 8.22
C ALA A 147 -4.61 13.05 7.51
N GLU A 148 -4.05 12.89 6.31
CA GLU A 148 -3.51 14.02 5.54
C GLU A 148 -4.62 14.97 5.06
N HIS A 149 -5.77 14.43 4.64
CA HIS A 149 -6.93 15.25 4.26
C HIS A 149 -7.54 15.99 5.45
N GLU A 150 -7.57 15.37 6.62
CA GLU A 150 -7.99 16.04 7.85
C GLU A 150 -7.04 17.21 8.19
N LYS A 151 -5.72 16.98 8.17
CA LYS A 151 -4.70 18.02 8.38
C LYS A 151 -4.80 19.19 7.40
N ARG A 152 -5.19 18.91 6.16
CA ARG A 152 -5.40 19.94 5.11
C ARG A 152 -6.72 20.70 5.24
N GLY A 153 -7.59 20.33 6.18
CA GLY A 153 -8.93 20.91 6.32
C GLY A 153 -9.91 20.53 5.21
N THR A 154 -9.66 19.43 4.54
CA THR A 154 -10.51 18.84 3.48
C THR A 154 -10.84 17.38 3.80
N PRO A 155 -11.48 17.10 4.96
CA PRO A 155 -11.74 15.74 5.40
C PRO A 155 -12.59 14.98 4.39
N ILE A 156 -12.29 13.69 4.22
CA ILE A 156 -13.05 12.80 3.33
C ILE A 156 -14.15 12.15 4.17
N ALA A 157 -15.41 12.37 3.78
CA ALA A 157 -16.56 11.78 4.45
C ALA A 157 -16.80 10.33 4.00
N MET A 158 -17.46 9.54 4.87
CA MET A 158 -17.80 8.15 4.58
C MET A 158 -18.68 8.02 3.32
N GLU A 159 -19.56 8.98 3.07
CA GLU A 159 -20.42 9.03 1.89
C GLU A 159 -19.62 9.15 0.59
N GLN A 160 -18.51 9.89 0.61
CA GLN A 160 -17.61 10.02 -0.56
C GLN A 160 -16.92 8.68 -0.85
N ILE A 161 -16.47 7.97 0.19
CA ILE A 161 -15.87 6.64 0.06
C ILE A 161 -16.90 5.64 -0.48
N ARG A 162 -18.12 5.61 0.08
CA ARG A 162 -19.21 4.75 -0.39
C ARG A 162 -19.55 5.03 -1.85
N LYS A 163 -19.65 6.31 -2.22
CA LYS A 163 -19.87 6.71 -3.60
C LYS A 163 -18.77 6.22 -4.52
N ALA A 164 -17.49 6.37 -4.14
CA ALA A 164 -16.35 5.92 -4.94
C ALA A 164 -16.37 4.40 -5.15
N VAL A 165 -16.71 3.62 -4.12
CA VAL A 165 -16.88 2.16 -4.23
C VAL A 165 -18.01 1.80 -5.20
N ILE A 166 -19.15 2.45 -5.10
CA ILE A 166 -20.29 2.21 -6.00
C ILE A 166 -19.92 2.59 -7.45
N ASP A 167 -19.30 3.74 -7.65
CA ASP A 167 -18.89 4.22 -8.97
C ASP A 167 -17.92 3.24 -9.65
N LEU A 168 -16.96 2.69 -8.90
CA LEU A 168 -15.96 1.78 -9.45
C LEU A 168 -16.46 0.34 -9.59
N TYR A 169 -17.18 -0.16 -8.61
CA TYR A 169 -17.44 -1.61 -8.44
C TYR A 169 -18.91 -1.98 -8.41
N GLY A 170 -19.84 -1.00 -8.46
CA GLY A 170 -21.27 -1.23 -8.58
C GLY A 170 -22.04 -1.32 -7.27
N GLY A 171 -21.39 -1.65 -6.13
CA GLY A 171 -22.04 -1.74 -4.83
C GLY A 171 -21.06 -1.85 -3.68
N TRP A 172 -21.50 -1.52 -2.48
CA TRP A 172 -20.69 -1.60 -1.25
C TRP A 172 -20.29 -3.04 -0.92
N GLU A 173 -21.15 -3.99 -1.20
CA GLU A 173 -20.94 -5.43 -1.05
C GLU A 173 -19.84 -6.02 -1.93
N SER A 174 -19.34 -5.24 -2.90
CA SER A 174 -18.19 -5.62 -3.71
C SER A 174 -16.88 -5.65 -2.90
N LEU A 175 -16.80 -4.90 -1.80
CA LEU A 175 -15.66 -4.92 -0.91
C LEU A 175 -15.63 -6.20 -0.05
N PRO A 176 -14.45 -6.73 0.32
CA PRO A 176 -14.34 -7.74 1.37
C PRO A 176 -15.00 -7.26 2.67
N GLU A 177 -15.70 -8.13 3.39
CA GLU A 177 -16.35 -7.81 4.67
C GLU A 177 -15.35 -7.22 5.70
N THR A 178 -14.13 -7.73 5.71
CA THR A 178 -13.05 -7.21 6.56
C THR A 178 -12.69 -5.76 6.23
N SER A 179 -12.72 -5.38 4.96
CA SER A 179 -12.46 -4.00 4.52
C SER A 179 -13.64 -3.07 4.84
N GLN A 180 -14.88 -3.58 4.72
CA GLN A 180 -16.08 -2.82 5.12
C GLN A 180 -16.02 -2.50 6.62
N ALA A 181 -15.82 -3.52 7.46
CA ALA A 181 -15.70 -3.35 8.91
C ALA A 181 -14.52 -2.45 9.29
N PHE A 182 -13.38 -2.59 8.61
CA PHE A 182 -12.21 -1.75 8.84
C PHE A 182 -12.54 -0.26 8.64
N ILE A 183 -13.07 0.10 7.47
CA ILE A 183 -13.31 1.53 7.18
C ILE A 183 -14.44 2.12 8.03
N GLU A 184 -15.48 1.35 8.37
CA GLU A 184 -16.55 1.79 9.24
C GLU A 184 -16.01 2.09 10.65
N ASN A 185 -15.23 1.20 11.23
CA ASN A 185 -14.58 1.42 12.54
C ASN A 185 -13.60 2.59 12.52
N VAL A 186 -12.82 2.73 11.47
CA VAL A 186 -11.85 3.83 11.31
C VAL A 186 -12.56 5.19 11.25
N MET A 187 -13.64 5.28 10.49
CA MET A 187 -14.41 6.53 10.36
C MET A 187 -15.17 6.88 11.64
N GLU A 188 -15.58 5.89 12.43
CA GLU A 188 -16.19 6.11 13.76
C GLU A 188 -15.17 6.56 14.80
N ASP A 189 -13.96 5.96 14.79
CA ASP A 189 -12.87 6.28 15.73
C ASP A 189 -12.30 7.69 15.50
N GLY A 190 -12.04 8.07 14.26
CA GLY A 190 -11.55 9.38 13.83
C GLY A 190 -10.08 9.67 14.16
N ARG A 191 -9.35 8.81 14.86
CA ARG A 191 -7.92 9.00 15.21
C ARG A 191 -6.98 8.49 14.13
N PHE A 192 -7.12 9.00 12.92
CA PHE A 192 -6.47 8.45 11.72
C PHE A 192 -4.94 8.37 11.83
N GLU A 193 -4.28 9.36 12.42
CA GLU A 193 -2.82 9.38 12.55
C GLU A 193 -2.30 8.28 13.49
N GLU A 194 -2.94 8.12 14.64
CA GLU A 194 -2.59 7.07 15.61
C GLU A 194 -2.83 5.67 15.02
N LEU A 195 -3.98 5.48 14.36
CA LEU A 195 -4.32 4.24 13.69
C LEU A 195 -3.36 3.93 12.52
N TYR A 196 -2.88 4.95 11.81
CA TYR A 196 -1.90 4.80 10.75
C TYR A 196 -0.59 4.17 11.27
N GLU A 197 -0.03 4.70 12.34
CA GLU A 197 1.23 4.20 12.90
C GLU A 197 1.12 2.74 13.33
N GLN A 198 0.02 2.38 14.01
CA GLN A 198 -0.25 1.02 14.47
C GLN A 198 -0.42 0.06 13.29
N THR A 199 -1.22 0.44 12.29
CA THR A 199 -1.52 -0.39 11.11
C THR A 199 -0.28 -0.57 10.24
N ALA A 200 0.49 0.49 10.00
CA ALA A 200 1.71 0.42 9.19
C ALA A 200 2.77 -0.49 9.83
N SER A 201 2.90 -0.47 11.16
CA SER A 201 3.77 -1.39 11.88
C SER A 201 3.31 -2.84 11.73
N GLY A 202 2.01 -3.11 11.90
CA GLY A 202 1.43 -4.44 11.76
C GLY A 202 1.58 -5.01 10.34
N GLU A 203 1.30 -4.22 9.31
CA GLU A 203 1.46 -4.63 7.90
C GLU A 203 2.93 -4.98 7.58
N LYS A 204 3.88 -4.20 8.10
CA LYS A 204 5.32 -4.46 7.95
C LYS A 204 5.74 -5.77 8.61
N GLU A 205 5.25 -6.03 9.83
CA GLU A 205 5.52 -7.27 10.56
C GLU A 205 4.96 -8.50 9.82
N VAL A 206 3.72 -8.42 9.35
CA VAL A 206 3.08 -9.50 8.58
C VAL A 206 3.82 -9.74 7.26
N GLY A 207 4.22 -8.67 6.57
CA GLY A 207 5.05 -8.76 5.37
C GLY A 207 6.36 -9.49 5.60
N ALA A 208 7.08 -9.17 6.69
CA ALA A 208 8.32 -9.85 7.07
C ALA A 208 8.10 -11.33 7.40
N LEU A 209 7.01 -11.66 8.10
CA LEU A 209 6.64 -13.05 8.40
C LEU A 209 6.30 -13.86 7.14
N LEU A 210 5.65 -13.24 6.16
CA LEU A 210 5.38 -13.89 4.86
C LEU A 210 6.66 -14.19 4.10
N VAL A 211 7.64 -13.28 4.08
CA VAL A 211 8.95 -13.53 3.46
C VAL A 211 9.64 -14.73 4.14
N GLN A 212 9.69 -14.75 5.47
CA GLN A 212 10.27 -15.87 6.21
C GLN A 212 9.51 -17.19 5.97
N PHE A 213 8.19 -17.12 5.83
CA PHE A 213 7.37 -18.28 5.52
C PHE A 213 7.68 -18.82 4.13
N GLU A 214 7.79 -17.95 3.11
CA GLU A 214 8.12 -18.34 1.74
C GLU A 214 9.54 -18.90 1.63
N GLU A 215 10.51 -18.35 2.36
CA GLU A 215 11.87 -18.93 2.44
C GLU A 215 11.88 -20.35 3.00
N LYS A 216 11.03 -20.61 4.00
CA LYS A 216 10.92 -21.92 4.64
C LYS A 216 10.08 -22.91 3.84
N TYR A 217 9.08 -22.42 3.12
CA TYR A 217 8.13 -23.22 2.34
C TYR A 217 7.96 -22.60 0.93
N PRO A 218 8.94 -22.76 0.05
CA PRO A 218 8.91 -22.16 -1.28
C PRO A 218 7.70 -22.61 -2.11
N ASN A 219 7.12 -21.68 -2.87
CA ASN A 219 5.99 -21.90 -3.79
C ASN A 219 4.66 -22.28 -3.09
N VAL A 220 4.53 -22.10 -1.77
CA VAL A 220 3.28 -22.31 -1.05
C VAL A 220 2.40 -21.07 -1.07
N VAL A 221 3.00 -19.88 -0.97
CA VAL A 221 2.28 -18.60 -1.02
C VAL A 221 1.89 -18.30 -2.47
N THR A 222 0.60 -18.07 -2.68
CA THR A 222 0.03 -17.72 -3.99
C THR A 222 -0.88 -16.51 -3.85
N GLY A 223 -1.19 -15.80 -4.94
CA GLY A 223 -2.13 -14.68 -4.90
C GLY A 223 -3.52 -15.04 -4.34
N LYS A 224 -3.89 -16.33 -4.37
CA LYS A 224 -5.20 -16.80 -3.88
C LYS A 224 -5.23 -17.06 -2.37
N ASN A 225 -4.10 -17.46 -1.77
CA ASN A 225 -4.04 -17.89 -0.36
C ASN A 225 -3.22 -16.95 0.54
N VAL A 226 -2.54 -15.98 -0.01
CA VAL A 226 -1.63 -15.10 0.73
C VAL A 226 -2.34 -14.33 1.85
N ASN A 227 -3.58 -13.86 1.64
CA ASN A 227 -4.34 -13.17 2.70
C ASN A 227 -4.71 -14.10 3.85
N GLU A 228 -5.06 -15.35 3.57
CA GLU A 228 -5.34 -16.36 4.59
C GLU A 228 -4.09 -16.72 5.38
N ILE A 229 -2.97 -16.95 4.71
CA ILE A 229 -1.67 -17.23 5.34
C ILE A 229 -1.25 -16.04 6.21
N ALA A 230 -1.32 -14.81 5.69
CA ALA A 230 -1.01 -13.59 6.43
C ALA A 230 -1.83 -13.46 7.72
N GLY A 231 -3.16 -13.64 7.64
CA GLY A 231 -4.04 -13.58 8.79
C GLY A 231 -3.76 -14.68 9.84
N ASN A 232 -3.37 -15.86 9.40
CA ASN A 232 -2.98 -16.96 10.31
C ASN A 232 -1.62 -16.69 10.98
N LEU A 233 -0.66 -16.12 10.28
CA LEU A 233 0.64 -15.71 10.83
C LEU A 233 0.46 -14.63 11.89
N GLN A 234 -0.35 -13.62 11.63
CA GLN A 234 -0.65 -12.54 12.57
C GLN A 234 -1.29 -13.07 13.86
N LYS A 235 -2.34 -13.89 13.75
CA LYS A 235 -2.99 -14.52 14.92
C LYS A 235 -2.02 -15.35 15.77
N LYS A 236 -1.04 -16.00 15.15
CA LYS A 236 -0.02 -16.78 15.85
C LYS A 236 0.95 -15.89 16.61
N THR A 237 1.35 -14.76 16.01
CA THR A 237 2.23 -13.76 16.63
C THR A 237 1.53 -13.08 17.80
N ASP A 238 0.28 -12.68 17.65
CA ASP A 238 -0.53 -12.08 18.72
C ASP A 238 -0.65 -13.02 19.91
N ARG A 239 -0.95 -14.31 19.69
CA ARG A 239 -1.00 -15.33 20.75
C ARG A 239 0.35 -15.52 21.44
N ALA A 240 1.46 -15.54 20.69
CA ALA A 240 2.80 -15.66 21.26
C ALA A 240 3.16 -14.44 22.11
N SER A 241 2.83 -13.24 21.65
CA SER A 241 3.04 -11.99 22.38
C SER A 241 2.22 -11.95 23.67
N ILE A 242 0.95 -12.35 23.65
CA ILE A 242 0.11 -12.44 24.86
C ILE A 242 0.69 -13.44 25.87
N LEU A 243 1.12 -14.60 25.41
CA LEU A 243 1.73 -15.61 26.27
C LEU A 243 3.05 -15.12 26.89
N ALA A 244 3.86 -14.37 26.13
CA ALA A 244 5.09 -13.75 26.65
C ALA A 244 4.77 -12.75 27.76
N LYS A 245 3.82 -11.83 27.52
CA LYS A 245 3.37 -10.85 28.53
C LYS A 245 2.79 -11.50 29.78
N LEU A 246 2.04 -12.59 29.63
CA LEU A 246 1.50 -13.34 30.78
C LEU A 246 2.62 -14.02 31.59
N ARG A 247 3.66 -14.54 30.94
CA ARG A 247 4.83 -15.11 31.62
C ARG A 247 5.62 -14.04 32.38
N GLU A 248 5.86 -12.88 31.78
CA GLU A 248 6.52 -11.75 32.45
C GLU A 248 5.75 -11.31 33.70
N ARG A 249 4.42 -11.09 33.57
CA ARG A 249 3.57 -10.74 34.74
C ARG A 249 3.61 -11.80 35.84
N LYS A 250 3.61 -13.08 35.45
CA LYS A 250 3.71 -14.18 36.44
C LYS A 250 5.04 -14.12 37.19
N THR A 251 6.14 -13.88 36.50
CA THR A 251 7.48 -13.75 37.10
C THR A 251 7.56 -12.56 38.04
N GLU A 252 6.97 -11.40 37.65
CA GLU A 252 6.90 -10.21 38.49
C GLU A 252 6.08 -10.44 39.78
N VAL A 253 4.98 -11.17 39.70
CA VAL A 253 4.14 -11.52 40.85
C VAL A 253 4.88 -12.49 41.79
N GLU A 254 5.57 -13.49 41.24
CA GLU A 254 6.38 -14.42 42.02
C GLU A 254 7.55 -13.77 42.73
N GLN A 255 8.18 -12.75 42.12
CA GLN A 255 9.28 -11.96 42.74
C GLN A 255 8.78 -10.98 43.80
N LYS A 256 7.53 -10.52 43.73
CA LYS A 256 6.91 -9.61 44.72
C LYS A 256 6.19 -10.32 45.85
N ALA A 257 6.06 -11.65 45.82
CA ALA A 257 5.46 -12.42 46.89
C ALA A 257 6.41 -12.40 48.13
N PRO A 258 5.95 -11.97 49.32
CA PRO A 258 6.80 -11.96 50.50
C PRO A 258 7.20 -13.40 50.85
N LYS A 259 8.52 -13.58 51.06
CA LYS A 259 9.03 -14.85 51.63
C LYS A 259 8.37 -15.05 53.00
N GLN A 260 7.47 -16.02 53.14
CA GLN A 260 7.02 -16.47 54.44
C GLN A 260 8.22 -17.10 55.14
N GLU A 261 8.74 -16.43 56.17
CA GLU A 261 9.62 -17.02 57.16
C GLU A 261 8.86 -18.15 57.83
N ARG A 262 9.36 -19.36 57.68
CA ARG A 262 8.89 -20.51 58.48
C ARG A 262 9.59 -20.39 59.82
N ASP A 263 8.87 -19.84 60.78
CA ASP A 263 9.24 -20.00 62.18
C ASP A 263 9.24 -21.49 62.54
N ALA A 264 10.41 -21.97 62.91
CA ALA A 264 10.57 -23.30 63.49
C ALA A 264 10.10 -23.25 64.94
N PRO A 265 9.34 -24.24 65.44
CA PRO A 265 8.97 -24.29 66.86
C PRO A 265 10.19 -24.70 67.67
N GLU A 266 10.60 -23.80 68.59
CA GLU A 266 11.50 -24.13 69.70
C GLU A 266 10.83 -25.10 70.65
N ARG A 267 11.64 -26.05 71.10
CA ARG A 267 11.29 -26.98 72.23
C ARG A 267 11.60 -26.38 73.56
#